data_7a3d5d7b300e0293e3b838f69cd5218e
#
_entry.id   7a3d5d7b300e0293e3b838f69cd5218e
#
_cell.length_a   1.000
_cell.length_b   1.000
_cell.length_c   1.000
_cell.angle_alpha   90.00
_cell.angle_beta   90.00
_cell.angle_gamma   90.00
#
_symmetry.space_group_name_H-M   'P 1'
#
loop_
_entity.id
_entity.type
_entity.pdbx_description
1 polymer ?
#
loop_
_entity_poly.entity_id
_entity_poly.type
_entity_poly.pdbx_seq_one_letter_code
_entity_poly.pdbx_strand_id
1 'polypeptide(L)'
;MNLLAGLSALQRKFPLLQIAVLVVLVLYVGQQDGDFSWNNLFVPMLLQASFLGIAAAGQTLVILVGGLDFSIAAYLVAGNLVITHLVGNEHWNFAAAALLVAAICLAGGGFSGWICHRFQLEPLVITLAMSSIVVGALVGTNTGLLNGSGPGWLQTFTQNNSTTFGLPVPPIVAFWILLAAVISVILLKTPLGRKLYLSGAGPRAADLAGIRTRRVWTAAYAASALLAGLAGVLLAGYSTGGDTNIGNNYLFPGLAAVIVGGTMMGGRGDYLRTCLGALIVTALGFVISVLNLDSASQSIVFGVLILLVVALYGRERRLRDRV
;
A
#
# COMPACT_ATOMS: atom_id res chain seq x y z
N MET A 1 33.31 -19.58 11.67
CA MET A 1 32.41 -18.51 11.11
C MET A 1 31.00 -19.04 11.22
N ASN A 2 30.21 -18.50 12.17
CA ASN A 2 28.95 -19.10 12.59
C ASN A 2 27.92 -19.09 11.43
N LEU A 3 27.32 -20.24 11.14
CA LEU A 3 26.21 -20.41 10.15
C LEU A 3 25.12 -19.33 10.27
N LEU A 4 24.79 -18.96 11.52
CA LEU A 4 23.82 -17.91 11.84
C LEU A 4 24.27 -16.51 11.34
N ALA A 5 25.56 -16.19 11.40
CA ALA A 5 26.08 -14.92 10.89
C ALA A 5 26.05 -14.88 9.36
N GLY A 6 26.31 -16.01 8.69
CA GLY A 6 26.19 -16.13 7.24
C GLY A 6 24.73 -15.99 6.77
N LEU A 7 23.79 -16.66 7.45
CA LEU A 7 22.36 -16.55 7.17
C LEU A 7 21.81 -15.13 7.39
N SER A 8 22.24 -14.45 8.46
CA SER A 8 21.81 -13.07 8.72
C SER A 8 22.36 -12.07 7.68
N ALA A 9 23.57 -12.28 7.19
CA ALA A 9 24.14 -11.47 6.11
C ALA A 9 23.42 -11.72 4.78
N LEU A 10 23.07 -12.97 4.48
CA LEU A 10 22.31 -13.35 3.28
C LEU A 10 20.89 -12.81 3.32
N GLN A 11 20.20 -12.87 4.48
CA GLN A 11 18.87 -12.31 4.69
C GLN A 11 18.84 -10.77 4.53
N ARG A 12 19.93 -10.07 4.88
CA ARG A 12 20.04 -8.62 4.63
C ARG A 12 20.13 -8.30 3.14
N LYS A 13 20.74 -9.18 2.35
CA LYS A 13 20.93 -9.01 0.91
C LYS A 13 19.69 -9.50 0.13
N PHE A 14 19.13 -10.64 0.51
CA PHE A 14 17.98 -11.26 -0.12
C PHE A 14 16.92 -11.59 0.94
N PRO A 15 15.63 -11.29 0.70
CA PRO A 15 14.55 -11.53 1.65
C PRO A 15 14.13 -13.02 1.66
N LEU A 16 15.07 -13.93 2.01
CA LEU A 16 14.88 -15.39 1.93
C LEU A 16 13.75 -15.88 2.83
N LEU A 17 13.64 -15.32 4.04
CA LEU A 17 12.58 -15.68 4.99
C LEU A 17 11.20 -15.31 4.42
N GLN A 18 11.07 -14.13 3.82
CA GLN A 18 9.83 -13.68 3.20
C GLN A 18 9.44 -14.58 2.03
N ILE A 19 10.41 -14.97 1.20
CA ILE A 19 10.17 -15.89 0.07
C ILE A 19 9.74 -17.27 0.60
N ALA A 20 10.41 -17.79 1.63
CA ALA A 20 10.05 -19.08 2.23
C ALA A 20 8.62 -19.05 2.82
N VAL A 21 8.26 -17.98 3.54
CA VAL A 21 6.91 -17.80 4.08
C VAL A 21 5.87 -17.75 2.96
N LEU A 22 6.13 -16.97 1.89
CA LEU A 22 5.23 -16.90 0.74
C LEU A 22 5.01 -18.27 0.11
N VAL A 23 6.09 -19.03 -0.14
CA VAL A 23 6.00 -20.38 -0.71
C VAL A 23 5.17 -21.31 0.17
N VAL A 24 5.40 -21.30 1.49
CA VAL A 24 4.63 -22.12 2.44
C VAL A 24 3.14 -21.76 2.41
N LEU A 25 2.80 -20.46 2.42
CA LEU A 25 1.40 -20.02 2.35
C LEU A 25 0.71 -20.43 1.04
N VAL A 26 1.39 -20.26 -0.09
CA VAL A 26 0.86 -20.65 -1.41
C VAL A 26 0.65 -22.16 -1.50
N LEU A 27 1.62 -22.95 -1.02
CA LEU A 27 1.50 -24.41 -0.99
C LEU A 27 0.34 -24.84 -0.09
N TYR A 28 0.15 -24.20 1.05
CA TYR A 28 -0.95 -24.50 1.96
C TYR A 28 -2.31 -24.24 1.32
N VAL A 29 -2.51 -23.05 0.70
CA VAL A 29 -3.77 -22.72 -0.01
C VAL A 29 -4.04 -23.72 -1.12
N GLY A 30 -3.07 -23.99 -1.99
CA GLY A 30 -3.24 -24.91 -3.10
C GLY A 30 -3.52 -26.35 -2.67
N GLN A 31 -3.01 -26.80 -1.49
CA GLN A 31 -3.33 -28.12 -0.93
C GLN A 31 -4.75 -28.18 -0.38
N GLN A 32 -5.24 -27.11 0.24
CA GLN A 32 -6.60 -27.09 0.82
C GLN A 32 -7.68 -26.99 -0.26
N ASP A 33 -7.48 -26.12 -1.27
CA ASP A 33 -8.41 -26.00 -2.40
C ASP A 33 -8.29 -27.15 -3.39
N GLY A 34 -7.23 -27.95 -3.33
CA GLY A 34 -6.94 -29.03 -4.27
C GLY A 34 -6.64 -28.52 -5.69
N ASP A 35 -6.43 -27.24 -5.87
CA ASP A 35 -6.25 -26.56 -7.15
C ASP A 35 -5.03 -25.64 -7.16
N PHE A 36 -3.98 -26.05 -7.85
CA PHE A 36 -2.79 -25.24 -8.15
C PHE A 36 -2.89 -24.58 -9.52
N SER A 37 -4.10 -24.41 -10.07
CA SER A 37 -4.26 -23.83 -11.39
C SER A 37 -3.84 -22.36 -11.41
N TRP A 38 -3.31 -21.96 -12.55
CA TRP A 38 -2.92 -20.58 -12.80
C TRP A 38 -4.10 -19.61 -12.62
N ASN A 39 -5.24 -19.97 -13.18
CA ASN A 39 -6.42 -19.11 -13.25
C ASN A 39 -7.17 -18.98 -11.92
N ASN A 40 -7.20 -20.05 -11.10
CA ASN A 40 -8.02 -20.06 -9.90
C ASN A 40 -7.24 -19.65 -8.63
N LEU A 41 -5.92 -19.84 -8.60
CA LEU A 41 -5.09 -19.49 -7.46
C LEU A 41 -4.19 -18.30 -7.74
N PHE A 42 -3.31 -18.41 -8.76
CA PHE A 42 -2.25 -17.40 -8.95
C PHE A 42 -2.78 -16.07 -9.49
N VAL A 43 -3.68 -16.10 -10.47
CA VAL A 43 -4.22 -14.84 -11.05
C VAL A 43 -5.02 -14.03 -10.04
N PRO A 44 -5.98 -14.58 -9.27
CA PRO A 44 -6.67 -13.83 -8.23
C PRO A 44 -5.73 -13.31 -7.15
N MET A 45 -4.74 -14.10 -6.74
CA MET A 45 -3.74 -13.68 -5.75
C MET A 45 -2.89 -12.51 -6.27
N LEU A 46 -2.38 -12.58 -7.50
CA LEU A 46 -1.60 -11.50 -8.12
C LEU A 46 -2.44 -10.23 -8.31
N LEU A 47 -3.71 -10.39 -8.70
CA LEU A 47 -4.65 -9.29 -8.85
C LEU A 47 -4.85 -8.55 -7.53
N GLN A 48 -5.20 -9.26 -6.45
CA GLN A 48 -5.41 -8.64 -5.14
C GLN A 48 -4.11 -8.07 -4.56
N ALA A 49 -2.97 -8.76 -4.75
CA ALA A 49 -1.67 -8.26 -4.38
C ALA A 49 -1.30 -6.96 -5.13
N SER A 50 -1.77 -6.78 -6.37
CA SER A 50 -1.53 -5.56 -7.13
C SER A 50 -2.25 -4.36 -6.51
N PHE A 51 -3.51 -4.48 -6.13
CA PHE A 51 -4.23 -3.41 -5.43
C PHE A 51 -3.55 -3.08 -4.09
N LEU A 52 -3.25 -4.10 -3.30
CA LEU A 52 -2.59 -3.94 -2.00
C LEU A 52 -1.19 -3.33 -2.16
N GLY A 53 -0.42 -3.80 -3.14
CA GLY A 53 0.92 -3.32 -3.44
C GLY A 53 0.94 -1.85 -3.86
N ILE A 54 0.00 -1.43 -4.71
CA ILE A 54 -0.13 -0.02 -5.13
C ILE A 54 -0.46 0.87 -3.92
N ALA A 55 -1.42 0.48 -3.07
CA ALA A 55 -1.75 1.21 -1.85
C ALA A 55 -0.56 1.24 -0.87
N ALA A 56 0.11 0.10 -0.66
CA ALA A 56 1.28 -0.04 0.21
C ALA A 56 2.52 0.73 -0.30
N ALA A 57 2.57 1.07 -1.59
CA ALA A 57 3.64 1.91 -2.13
C ALA A 57 3.67 3.28 -1.44
N GLY A 58 2.50 3.89 -1.25
CA GLY A 58 2.36 5.14 -0.51
C GLY A 58 2.85 5.02 0.93
N GLN A 59 2.39 3.99 1.64
CA GLN A 59 2.84 3.69 3.01
C GLN A 59 4.36 3.52 3.10
N THR A 60 4.97 2.86 2.10
CA THR A 60 6.42 2.70 2.05
C THR A 60 7.13 4.06 2.07
N LEU A 61 6.68 5.02 1.25
CA LEU A 61 7.29 6.35 1.20
C LEU A 61 7.19 7.09 2.53
N VAL A 62 6.02 7.02 3.18
CA VAL A 62 5.78 7.69 4.47
C VAL A 62 6.55 7.02 5.60
N ILE A 63 6.63 5.69 5.65
CA ILE A 63 7.41 4.97 6.66
C ILE A 63 8.91 5.25 6.50
N LEU A 64 9.42 5.37 5.28
CA LEU A 64 10.81 5.72 5.03
C LEU A 64 11.20 7.09 5.56
N VAL A 65 10.30 8.10 5.55
CA VAL A 65 10.56 9.41 6.18
C VAL A 65 10.32 9.41 7.69
N GLY A 66 9.83 8.32 8.26
CA GLY A 66 9.61 8.17 9.70
C GLY A 66 8.18 8.51 10.16
N GLY A 67 7.21 8.59 9.23
CA GLY A 67 5.81 8.83 9.52
C GLY A 67 4.94 7.58 9.42
N LEU A 68 3.65 7.74 9.72
CA LEU A 68 2.57 6.78 9.48
C LEU A 68 1.43 7.52 8.76
N ASP A 69 0.78 6.85 7.81
CA ASP A 69 -0.32 7.45 7.06
C ASP A 69 -1.58 6.56 7.16
N PHE A 70 -2.49 6.96 8.02
CA PHE A 70 -3.80 6.30 8.16
C PHE A 70 -4.86 6.92 7.24
N SER A 71 -4.54 8.00 6.52
CA SER A 71 -5.46 8.60 5.56
C SER A 71 -5.52 7.87 4.21
N ILE A 72 -4.64 6.90 3.95
CA ILE A 72 -4.67 6.09 2.72
C ILE A 72 -6.03 5.42 2.50
N ALA A 73 -6.69 4.95 3.58
CA ALA A 73 -8.02 4.36 3.48
C ALA A 73 -9.02 5.33 2.86
N ALA A 74 -9.01 6.59 3.30
CA ALA A 74 -9.92 7.62 2.80
C ALA A 74 -9.63 8.01 1.35
N TYR A 75 -8.36 8.11 0.96
CA TYR A 75 -8.01 8.41 -0.44
C TYR A 75 -8.34 7.27 -1.39
N LEU A 76 -8.24 6.03 -0.91
CA LEU A 76 -8.66 4.85 -1.65
C LEU A 76 -10.19 4.88 -1.86
N VAL A 77 -10.95 5.19 -0.80
CA VAL A 77 -12.40 5.44 -0.89
C VAL A 77 -12.69 6.58 -1.86
N ALA A 78 -11.93 7.70 -1.80
CA ALA A 78 -12.12 8.81 -2.71
C ALA A 78 -11.95 8.40 -4.19
N GLY A 79 -10.88 7.64 -4.50
CA GLY A 79 -10.66 7.11 -5.85
C GLY A 79 -11.81 6.23 -6.33
N ASN A 80 -12.26 5.31 -5.47
CA ASN A 80 -13.36 4.40 -5.79
C ASN A 80 -14.68 5.15 -5.98
N LEU A 81 -15.11 5.95 -5.01
CA LEU A 81 -16.41 6.62 -5.02
C LEU A 81 -16.51 7.69 -6.12
N VAL A 82 -15.48 8.52 -6.31
CA VAL A 82 -15.51 9.57 -7.32
C VAL A 82 -15.62 8.96 -8.72
N ILE A 83 -14.91 7.88 -9.02
CA ILE A 83 -15.00 7.23 -10.34
C ILE A 83 -16.33 6.52 -10.52
N THR A 84 -16.77 5.72 -9.56
CA THR A 84 -18.05 4.99 -9.68
C THR A 84 -19.24 5.94 -9.80
N HIS A 85 -19.24 7.05 -9.05
CA HIS A 85 -20.34 8.02 -9.10
C HIS A 85 -20.25 8.93 -10.31
N LEU A 86 -19.15 9.69 -10.49
CA LEU A 86 -19.10 10.71 -11.54
C LEU A 86 -19.01 10.08 -12.94
N VAL A 87 -18.22 9.01 -13.10
CA VAL A 87 -18.11 8.40 -14.43
C VAL A 87 -19.22 7.38 -14.66
N GLY A 88 -19.55 6.56 -13.65
CA GLY A 88 -20.57 5.51 -13.77
C GLY A 88 -21.99 6.04 -13.85
N ASN A 89 -22.36 7.01 -13.00
CA ASN A 89 -23.74 7.54 -12.93
C ASN A 89 -23.92 8.86 -13.65
N GLU A 90 -23.01 9.83 -13.42
CA GLU A 90 -23.15 11.19 -13.96
C GLU A 90 -22.50 11.34 -15.35
N HIS A 91 -21.93 10.27 -15.89
CA HIS A 91 -21.31 10.21 -17.22
C HIS A 91 -20.23 11.27 -17.47
N TRP A 92 -19.50 11.66 -16.41
CA TRP A 92 -18.37 12.56 -16.54
C TRP A 92 -17.24 11.93 -17.37
N ASN A 93 -16.44 12.79 -17.97
CA ASN A 93 -15.21 12.34 -18.59
C ASN A 93 -14.28 11.75 -17.53
N PHE A 94 -13.75 10.53 -17.79
CA PHE A 94 -12.86 9.82 -16.87
C PHE A 94 -11.64 10.65 -16.46
N ALA A 95 -11.02 11.37 -17.42
CA ALA A 95 -9.84 12.18 -17.12
C ALA A 95 -10.18 13.32 -16.15
N ALA A 96 -11.35 13.95 -16.28
CA ALA A 96 -11.79 15.00 -15.37
C ALA A 96 -12.02 14.45 -13.94
N ALA A 97 -12.69 13.30 -13.82
CA ALA A 97 -12.89 12.64 -12.54
C ALA A 97 -11.56 12.18 -11.90
N ALA A 98 -10.65 11.60 -12.68
CA ALA A 98 -9.32 11.21 -12.21
C ALA A 98 -8.47 12.42 -11.76
N LEU A 99 -8.55 13.55 -12.47
CA LEU A 99 -7.89 14.78 -12.04
C LEU A 99 -8.47 15.33 -10.73
N LEU A 100 -9.77 15.21 -10.53
CA LEU A 100 -10.42 15.59 -9.26
C LEU A 100 -9.90 14.71 -8.11
N VAL A 101 -9.83 13.39 -8.32
CA VAL A 101 -9.22 12.46 -7.33
C VAL A 101 -7.78 12.86 -7.03
N ALA A 102 -6.98 13.12 -8.07
CA ALA A 102 -5.60 13.55 -7.89
C ALA A 102 -5.49 14.86 -7.11
N ALA A 103 -6.35 15.83 -7.38
CA ALA A 103 -6.40 17.12 -6.66
C ALA A 103 -6.75 16.92 -5.18
N ILE A 104 -7.75 16.10 -4.85
CA ILE A 104 -8.13 15.75 -3.48
C ILE A 104 -6.94 15.09 -2.76
N CYS A 105 -6.31 14.10 -3.39
CA CYS A 105 -5.19 13.37 -2.83
C CYS A 105 -3.96 14.27 -2.60
N LEU A 106 -3.57 15.05 -3.59
CA LEU A 106 -2.41 15.94 -3.48
C LEU A 106 -2.63 17.05 -2.45
N ALA A 107 -3.82 17.65 -2.42
CA ALA A 107 -4.15 18.69 -1.46
C ALA A 107 -4.19 18.14 -0.03
N GLY A 108 -4.96 17.08 0.21
CA GLY A 108 -5.14 16.51 1.55
C GLY A 108 -3.88 15.81 2.07
N GLY A 109 -3.24 14.96 1.25
CA GLY A 109 -1.99 14.31 1.61
C GLY A 109 -0.85 15.31 1.82
N GLY A 110 -0.70 16.27 0.90
CA GLY A 110 0.29 17.35 1.03
C GLY A 110 0.08 18.20 2.27
N PHE A 111 -1.18 18.54 2.58
CA PHE A 111 -1.54 19.29 3.79
C PHE A 111 -1.20 18.49 5.06
N SER A 112 -1.53 17.19 5.11
CA SER A 112 -1.17 16.31 6.22
C SER A 112 0.33 16.28 6.47
N GLY A 113 1.14 16.05 5.43
CA GLY A 113 2.60 16.02 5.55
C GLY A 113 3.19 17.38 5.94
N TRP A 114 2.62 18.48 5.41
CA TRP A 114 3.05 19.84 5.76
C TRP A 114 2.77 20.17 7.24
N ILE A 115 1.56 19.88 7.74
CA ILE A 115 1.18 20.11 9.14
C ILE A 115 2.03 19.26 10.08
N CYS A 116 2.14 17.95 9.84
CA CYS A 116 2.93 17.06 10.69
C CYS A 116 4.35 17.58 10.88
N HIS A 117 5.02 17.95 9.78
CA HIS A 117 6.39 18.45 9.86
C HIS A 117 6.48 19.88 10.41
N ARG A 118 5.56 20.80 10.05
CA ARG A 118 5.62 22.20 10.45
C ARG A 118 5.39 22.41 11.95
N PHE A 119 4.48 21.64 12.51
CA PHE A 119 4.05 21.76 13.91
C PHE A 119 4.56 20.61 14.78
N GLN A 120 5.37 19.69 14.22
CA GLN A 120 5.90 18.52 14.94
C GLN A 120 4.79 17.67 15.60
N LEU A 121 3.65 17.57 14.92
CA LEU A 121 2.49 16.82 15.40
C LEU A 121 2.63 15.34 15.04
N GLU A 122 2.06 14.48 15.89
CA GLU A 122 2.01 13.05 15.64
C GLU A 122 1.27 12.74 14.34
N PRO A 123 1.92 12.08 13.37
CA PRO A 123 1.32 11.77 12.07
C PRO A 123 0.03 10.96 12.18
N LEU A 124 -0.06 10.06 13.16
CA LEU A 124 -1.23 9.22 13.39
C LEU A 124 -2.49 10.07 13.60
N VAL A 125 -2.42 11.10 14.45
CA VAL A 125 -3.57 11.96 14.77
C VAL A 125 -4.01 12.76 13.54
N ILE A 126 -3.05 13.35 12.83
CA ILE A 126 -3.35 14.19 11.65
C ILE A 126 -3.95 13.37 10.52
N THR A 127 -3.40 12.17 10.25
CA THR A 127 -3.88 11.32 9.14
C THR A 127 -5.23 10.68 9.45
N LEU A 128 -5.52 10.33 10.71
CA LEU A 128 -6.86 9.91 11.13
C LEU A 128 -7.88 11.03 10.99
N ALA A 129 -7.54 12.25 11.42
CA ALA A 129 -8.41 13.41 11.26
C ALA A 129 -8.67 13.69 9.77
N MET A 130 -7.62 13.65 8.91
CA MET A 130 -7.75 13.81 7.47
C MET A 130 -8.61 12.71 6.85
N SER A 131 -8.47 11.46 7.30
CA SER A 131 -9.32 10.35 6.88
C SER A 131 -10.79 10.66 7.12
N SER A 132 -11.13 11.11 8.33
CA SER A 132 -12.50 11.48 8.70
C SER A 132 -13.03 12.66 7.87
N ILE A 133 -12.19 13.68 7.60
CA ILE A 133 -12.57 14.84 6.77
C ILE A 133 -12.88 14.40 5.33
N VAL A 134 -11.99 13.60 4.72
CA VAL A 134 -12.16 13.18 3.32
C VAL A 134 -13.38 12.28 3.17
N VAL A 135 -13.54 11.26 4.02
CA VAL A 135 -14.71 10.37 3.97
C VAL A 135 -15.98 11.14 4.27
N GLY A 136 -15.97 12.01 5.30
CA GLY A 136 -17.13 12.82 5.65
C GLY A 136 -17.54 13.77 4.54
N ALA A 137 -16.60 14.41 3.85
CA ALA A 137 -16.89 15.26 2.70
C ALA A 137 -17.50 14.47 1.52
N LEU A 138 -16.96 13.28 1.23
CA LEU A 138 -17.47 12.41 0.17
C LEU A 138 -18.91 11.93 0.46
N VAL A 139 -19.17 11.46 1.67
CA VAL A 139 -20.51 10.99 2.08
C VAL A 139 -21.49 12.15 2.17
N GLY A 140 -21.06 13.30 2.69
CA GLY A 140 -21.92 14.49 2.83
C GLY A 140 -22.34 15.14 1.52
N THR A 141 -21.57 14.95 0.45
CA THR A 141 -21.91 15.51 -0.88
C THR A 141 -22.72 14.57 -1.77
N ASN A 142 -22.88 13.30 -1.38
CA ASN A 142 -23.43 12.26 -2.24
C ASN A 142 -24.39 11.32 -1.50
N THR A 143 -25.67 11.49 -1.73
CA THR A 143 -26.72 10.64 -1.15
C THR A 143 -26.97 9.34 -1.92
N GLY A 144 -26.28 9.09 -3.06
CA GLY A 144 -26.49 7.94 -3.95
C GLY A 144 -25.20 7.19 -4.32
N LEU A 145 -24.18 7.24 -3.49
CA LEU A 145 -22.81 6.78 -3.78
C LEU A 145 -22.63 5.28 -4.06
N LEU A 146 -23.57 4.44 -3.67
CA LEU A 146 -23.41 2.99 -3.72
C LEU A 146 -23.73 2.39 -5.09
N ASN A 147 -24.33 3.15 -6.00
CA ASN A 147 -24.68 2.70 -7.32
C ASN A 147 -23.70 3.26 -8.36
N GLY A 148 -23.36 2.47 -9.34
CA GLY A 148 -22.43 2.85 -10.41
C GLY A 148 -21.25 1.89 -10.51
N SER A 149 -20.62 1.89 -11.66
CA SER A 149 -19.43 1.07 -11.91
C SER A 149 -18.41 1.88 -12.67
N GLY A 150 -17.15 1.50 -12.58
CA GLY A 150 -16.10 2.07 -13.42
C GLY A 150 -16.37 1.81 -14.91
N PRO A 151 -15.77 2.59 -15.82
CA PRO A 151 -15.95 2.42 -17.26
C PRO A 151 -15.47 1.03 -17.71
N GLY A 152 -16.09 0.47 -18.77
CA GLY A 152 -15.85 -0.91 -19.21
C GLY A 152 -14.38 -1.26 -19.48
N TRP A 153 -13.61 -0.32 -20.06
CA TRP A 153 -12.18 -0.53 -20.26
C TRP A 153 -11.40 -0.68 -18.94
N LEU A 154 -11.81 0.02 -17.87
CA LEU A 154 -11.18 -0.09 -16.55
C LEU A 154 -11.56 -1.41 -15.90
N GLN A 155 -12.80 -1.90 -16.11
CA GLN A 155 -13.21 -3.23 -15.69
C GLN A 155 -12.35 -4.29 -16.36
N THR A 156 -12.19 -4.23 -17.70
CA THR A 156 -11.30 -5.15 -18.42
C THR A 156 -9.86 -5.06 -17.91
N PHE A 157 -9.40 -3.88 -17.50
CA PHE A 157 -8.04 -3.71 -16.96
C PHE A 157 -7.83 -4.44 -15.62
N THR A 158 -8.89 -4.63 -14.84
CA THR A 158 -8.82 -5.13 -13.46
C THR A 158 -9.51 -6.48 -13.22
N GLN A 159 -10.07 -7.13 -14.25
CA GLN A 159 -10.75 -8.42 -14.10
C GLN A 159 -9.80 -9.61 -14.17
N ASN A 160 -10.16 -10.69 -13.43
CA ASN A 160 -9.36 -11.94 -13.39
C ASN A 160 -9.17 -12.61 -14.76
N ASN A 161 -10.18 -12.53 -15.64
CA ASN A 161 -10.18 -13.18 -16.95
C ASN A 161 -9.52 -12.34 -18.06
N SER A 162 -8.96 -11.21 -17.72
CA SER A 162 -8.29 -10.33 -18.67
C SER A 162 -6.88 -10.81 -18.98
N THR A 163 -6.40 -10.47 -20.17
CA THR A 163 -5.08 -10.87 -20.65
C THR A 163 -4.21 -9.67 -20.99
N THR A 164 -2.90 -9.81 -20.80
CA THR A 164 -1.90 -8.81 -21.16
C THR A 164 -0.98 -9.38 -22.23
N PHE A 165 -0.99 -8.84 -23.43
CA PHE A 165 -0.19 -9.32 -24.58
C PHE A 165 -0.35 -10.81 -24.85
N GLY A 166 -1.56 -11.36 -24.63
CA GLY A 166 -1.86 -12.79 -24.85
C GLY A 166 -1.50 -13.71 -23.68
N LEU A 167 -0.87 -13.19 -22.64
CA LEU A 167 -0.62 -13.94 -21.40
C LEU A 167 -1.87 -13.87 -20.50
N PRO A 168 -2.24 -14.96 -19.81
CA PRO A 168 -3.38 -14.97 -18.88
C PRO A 168 -3.02 -14.27 -17.56
N VAL A 169 -2.73 -12.97 -17.66
CA VAL A 169 -2.39 -12.09 -16.53
C VAL A 169 -3.13 -10.77 -16.71
N PRO A 170 -3.94 -10.32 -15.75
CA PRO A 170 -4.65 -9.05 -15.83
C PRO A 170 -3.69 -7.86 -16.02
N PRO A 171 -4.07 -6.86 -16.83
CA PRO A 171 -3.21 -5.69 -17.10
C PRO A 171 -2.76 -4.93 -15.85
N ILE A 172 -3.56 -4.91 -14.80
CA ILE A 172 -3.19 -4.29 -13.53
C ILE A 172 -1.92 -4.91 -12.91
N VAL A 173 -1.70 -6.22 -13.09
CA VAL A 173 -0.49 -6.89 -12.57
C VAL A 173 0.74 -6.38 -13.30
N ALA A 174 0.69 -6.28 -14.64
CA ALA A 174 1.76 -5.70 -15.44
C ALA A 174 2.01 -4.24 -15.07
N PHE A 175 0.93 -3.47 -14.87
CA PHE A 175 1.01 -2.09 -14.38
C PHE A 175 1.67 -2.00 -13.03
N TRP A 176 1.32 -2.86 -12.06
CA TRP A 176 1.95 -2.89 -10.74
C TRP A 176 3.45 -3.23 -10.82
N ILE A 177 3.83 -4.20 -11.64
CA ILE A 177 5.25 -4.54 -11.86
C ILE A 177 6.01 -3.33 -12.43
N LEU A 178 5.44 -2.64 -13.41
CA LEU A 178 6.04 -1.43 -13.97
C LEU A 178 6.15 -0.32 -12.91
N LEU A 179 5.10 -0.09 -12.15
CA LEU A 179 5.09 0.88 -11.04
C LEU A 179 6.15 0.53 -9.99
N ALA A 180 6.29 -0.76 -9.66
CA ALA A 180 7.29 -1.25 -8.72
C ALA A 180 8.72 -0.97 -9.24
N ALA A 181 8.96 -1.20 -10.51
CA ALA A 181 10.24 -0.86 -11.14
C ALA A 181 10.52 0.65 -11.08
N VAL A 182 9.55 1.48 -11.44
CA VAL A 182 9.67 2.95 -11.44
C VAL A 182 9.95 3.48 -10.03
N ILE A 183 9.14 3.08 -9.03
CA ILE A 183 9.34 3.51 -7.64
C ILE A 183 10.70 3.05 -7.12
N SER A 184 11.11 1.82 -7.42
CA SER A 184 12.41 1.28 -6.99
C SER A 184 13.57 2.06 -7.62
N VAL A 185 13.49 2.40 -8.90
CA VAL A 185 14.49 3.26 -9.56
C VAL A 185 14.52 4.65 -8.90
N ILE A 186 13.36 5.26 -8.63
CA ILE A 186 13.29 6.55 -7.95
C ILE A 186 13.96 6.47 -6.57
N LEU A 187 13.64 5.48 -5.78
CA LEU A 187 14.16 5.31 -4.42
C LEU A 187 15.67 5.02 -4.41
N LEU A 188 16.15 4.13 -5.29
CA LEU A 188 17.53 3.62 -5.22
C LEU A 188 18.51 4.42 -6.07
N LYS A 189 18.06 5.07 -7.16
CA LYS A 189 18.95 5.67 -8.15
C LYS A 189 18.86 7.20 -8.25
N THR A 190 17.81 7.83 -7.69
CA THR A 190 17.60 9.28 -7.87
C THR A 190 17.96 10.10 -6.63
N PRO A 191 18.19 11.41 -6.80
CA PRO A 191 18.34 12.34 -5.67
C PRO A 191 17.10 12.42 -4.77
N LEU A 192 15.89 12.16 -5.31
CA LEU A 192 14.66 12.16 -4.55
C LEU A 192 14.66 11.04 -3.50
N GLY A 193 15.02 9.82 -3.90
CA GLY A 193 15.15 8.70 -2.97
C GLY A 193 16.19 8.97 -1.89
N ARG A 194 17.38 9.49 -2.25
CA ARG A 194 18.41 9.86 -1.27
C ARG A 194 17.92 10.86 -0.23
N LYS A 195 17.20 11.93 -0.67
CA LYS A 195 16.60 12.91 0.26
C LYS A 195 15.58 12.27 1.20
N LEU A 196 14.78 11.34 0.69
CA LEU A 196 13.77 10.62 1.47
C LEU A 196 14.42 9.74 2.55
N TYR A 197 15.42 8.93 2.20
CA TYR A 197 16.17 8.09 3.15
C TYR A 197 16.90 8.92 4.20
N LEU A 198 17.58 10.00 3.78
CA LEU A 198 18.31 10.86 4.71
C LEU A 198 17.37 11.60 5.68
N SER A 199 16.21 12.07 5.18
CA SER A 199 15.21 12.73 6.03
C SER A 199 14.64 11.79 7.10
N GLY A 200 14.50 10.49 6.80
CA GLY A 200 14.04 9.49 7.76
C GLY A 200 15.11 9.02 8.74
N ALA A 201 16.35 8.86 8.26
CA ALA A 201 17.45 8.37 9.08
C ALA A 201 17.91 9.36 10.16
N GLY A 202 17.81 10.68 9.87
CA GLY A 202 18.21 11.73 10.82
C GLY A 202 17.77 13.11 10.34
N PRO A 203 16.57 13.58 10.73
CA PRO A 203 16.04 14.86 10.25
C PRO A 203 16.99 16.05 10.48
N ARG A 204 17.64 16.11 11.65
CA ARG A 204 18.63 17.17 11.97
C ARG A 204 19.85 17.11 11.07
N ALA A 205 20.38 15.91 10.82
CA ALA A 205 21.53 15.72 9.92
C ALA A 205 21.14 16.04 8.47
N ALA A 206 19.94 15.71 8.04
CA ALA A 206 19.42 16.05 6.73
C ALA A 206 19.29 17.57 6.53
N ASP A 207 18.79 18.30 7.53
CA ASP A 207 18.68 19.76 7.50
C ASP A 207 20.06 20.41 7.42
N LEU A 208 21.05 19.92 8.18
CA LEU A 208 22.45 20.38 8.11
C LEU A 208 23.09 20.10 6.74
N ALA A 209 22.67 19.05 6.06
CA ALA A 209 23.07 18.73 4.68
C ALA A 209 22.31 19.54 3.61
N GLY A 210 21.51 20.55 4.01
CA GLY A 210 20.75 21.41 3.11
C GLY A 210 19.48 20.78 2.51
N ILE A 211 19.04 19.66 3.05
CA ILE A 211 17.78 19.01 2.62
C ILE A 211 16.63 19.71 3.32
N ARG A 212 15.70 20.23 2.54
CA ARG A 212 14.45 20.82 3.07
C ARG A 212 13.49 19.72 3.51
N THR A 213 13.68 19.15 4.71
CA THR A 213 12.95 17.98 5.24
C THR A 213 11.44 18.19 5.21
N ARG A 214 10.94 19.43 5.45
CA ARG A 214 9.51 19.76 5.30
C ARG A 214 8.97 19.45 3.90
N ARG A 215 9.73 19.79 2.83
CA ARG A 215 9.29 19.49 1.45
C ARG A 215 9.28 18.00 1.18
N VAL A 216 10.21 17.27 1.75
CA VAL A 216 10.29 15.80 1.61
C VAL A 216 9.07 15.14 2.27
N TRP A 217 8.72 15.56 3.48
CA TRP A 217 7.53 15.08 4.18
C TRP A 217 6.24 15.40 3.41
N THR A 218 6.05 16.65 3.02
CA THR A 218 4.90 17.07 2.20
C THR A 218 4.77 16.23 0.93
N ALA A 219 5.88 16.03 0.21
CA ALA A 219 5.88 15.24 -1.02
C ALA A 219 5.62 13.74 -0.77
N ALA A 220 6.14 13.16 0.32
CA ALA A 220 5.93 11.76 0.66
C ALA A 220 4.45 11.46 0.96
N TYR A 221 3.80 12.33 1.76
CA TYR A 221 2.37 12.19 2.08
C TYR A 221 1.47 12.48 0.87
N ALA A 222 1.82 13.48 0.05
CA ALA A 222 1.09 13.76 -1.19
C ALA A 222 1.17 12.58 -2.17
N ALA A 223 2.36 11.98 -2.31
CA ALA A 223 2.56 10.78 -3.14
C ALA A 223 1.85 9.56 -2.55
N SER A 224 1.83 9.41 -1.22
CA SER A 224 1.08 8.35 -0.53
C SER A 224 -0.41 8.44 -0.84
N ALA A 225 -1.00 9.61 -0.65
CA ALA A 225 -2.40 9.86 -0.95
C ALA A 225 -2.72 9.62 -2.43
N LEU A 226 -1.85 10.06 -3.34
CA LEU A 226 -2.05 9.87 -4.79
C LEU A 226 -2.01 8.39 -5.17
N LEU A 227 -1.09 7.59 -4.63
CA LEU A 227 -1.00 6.15 -4.86
C LEU A 227 -2.20 5.40 -4.28
N ALA A 228 -2.68 5.82 -3.09
CA ALA A 228 -3.90 5.29 -2.51
C ALA A 228 -5.13 5.63 -3.35
N GLY A 229 -5.25 6.89 -3.81
CA GLY A 229 -6.30 7.31 -4.73
C GLY A 229 -6.27 6.54 -6.05
N LEU A 230 -5.08 6.29 -6.61
CA LEU A 230 -4.90 5.46 -7.80
C LEU A 230 -5.38 4.03 -7.57
N ALA A 231 -5.03 3.41 -6.43
CA ALA A 231 -5.56 2.09 -6.08
C ALA A 231 -7.09 2.10 -6.00
N GLY A 232 -7.68 3.16 -5.44
CA GLY A 232 -9.13 3.35 -5.40
C GLY A 232 -9.77 3.49 -6.79
N VAL A 233 -9.15 4.26 -7.69
CA VAL A 233 -9.59 4.37 -9.10
C VAL A 233 -9.56 3.00 -9.78
N LEU A 234 -8.52 2.22 -9.58
CA LEU A 234 -8.42 0.87 -10.15
C LEU A 234 -9.46 -0.08 -9.54
N LEU A 235 -9.73 0.03 -8.23
CA LEU A 235 -10.78 -0.73 -7.56
C LEU A 235 -12.19 -0.37 -8.06
N ALA A 236 -12.44 0.83 -8.58
CA ALA A 236 -13.69 1.17 -9.23
C ALA A 236 -13.96 0.35 -10.51
N GLY A 237 -12.90 -0.17 -11.15
CA GLY A 237 -13.05 -1.12 -12.26
C GLY A 237 -13.30 -2.56 -11.80
N TYR A 238 -12.83 -2.91 -10.61
CA TYR A 238 -12.97 -4.26 -10.04
C TYR A 238 -14.29 -4.44 -9.29
N SER A 239 -14.72 -3.44 -8.52
CA SER A 239 -15.94 -3.47 -7.72
C SER A 239 -17.17 -3.17 -8.57
N THR A 240 -18.30 -3.78 -8.20
CA THR A 240 -19.61 -3.56 -8.86
C THR A 240 -20.33 -2.31 -8.34
N GLY A 241 -19.68 -1.50 -7.50
CA GLY A 241 -20.27 -0.28 -6.91
C GLY A 241 -19.26 0.49 -6.08
N GLY A 242 -19.67 1.67 -5.63
CA GLY A 242 -18.92 2.47 -4.66
C GLY A 242 -19.09 1.92 -3.25
N ASP A 243 -18.00 1.80 -2.49
CA ASP A 243 -18.02 1.32 -1.11
C ASP A 243 -17.20 2.24 -0.20
N THR A 244 -17.86 2.83 0.79
CA THR A 244 -17.25 3.71 1.79
C THR A 244 -16.30 2.98 2.74
N ASN A 245 -16.41 1.67 2.86
CA ASN A 245 -15.60 0.83 3.74
C ASN A 245 -14.43 0.16 3.01
N ILE A 246 -14.38 0.23 1.68
CA ILE A 246 -13.36 -0.46 0.87
C ILE A 246 -11.93 -0.13 1.32
N GLY A 247 -11.71 1.11 1.78
CA GLY A 247 -10.41 1.57 2.25
C GLY A 247 -9.90 0.84 3.50
N ASN A 248 -10.81 0.42 4.39
CA ASN A 248 -10.45 -0.28 5.63
C ASN A 248 -9.78 -1.63 5.34
N ASN A 249 -10.18 -2.29 4.25
CA ASN A 249 -9.61 -3.56 3.82
C ASN A 249 -8.15 -3.45 3.35
N TYR A 250 -7.65 -2.23 3.12
CA TYR A 250 -6.29 -1.96 2.65
C TYR A 250 -5.42 -1.23 3.68
N LEU A 251 -6.00 -0.66 4.73
CA LEU A 251 -5.28 0.12 5.73
C LEU A 251 -4.29 -0.75 6.52
N PHE A 252 -4.78 -1.70 7.28
CA PHE A 252 -3.95 -2.59 8.08
C PHE A 252 -3.16 -3.60 7.24
N PRO A 253 -3.75 -4.25 6.21
CA PRO A 253 -3.00 -5.10 5.30
C PRO A 253 -1.88 -4.35 4.56
N GLY A 254 -2.10 -3.08 4.17
CA GLY A 254 -1.07 -2.24 3.55
C GLY A 254 0.10 -1.97 4.48
N LEU A 255 -0.20 -1.60 5.73
CA LEU A 255 0.82 -1.41 6.76
C LEU A 255 1.58 -2.73 7.04
N ALA A 256 0.84 -3.85 7.17
CA ALA A 256 1.43 -5.17 7.36
C ALA A 256 2.37 -5.54 6.19
N ALA A 257 1.96 -5.27 4.94
CA ALA A 257 2.78 -5.54 3.76
C ALA A 257 4.13 -4.79 3.80
N VAL A 258 4.12 -3.52 4.20
CA VAL A 258 5.36 -2.72 4.33
C VAL A 258 6.28 -3.29 5.41
N ILE A 259 5.72 -3.62 6.59
CA ILE A 259 6.50 -4.07 7.75
C ILE A 259 7.01 -5.51 7.54
N VAL A 260 6.15 -6.42 7.06
CA VAL A 260 6.52 -7.82 6.73
C VAL A 260 7.58 -7.85 5.61
N GLY A 261 7.46 -6.94 4.64
CA GLY A 261 8.49 -6.73 3.62
C GLY A 261 9.83 -6.31 4.17
N GLY A 262 9.88 -5.79 5.41
CA GLY A 262 11.11 -5.37 6.08
C GLY A 262 11.45 -3.90 5.90
N THR A 263 10.49 -3.08 5.46
CA THR A 263 10.64 -1.63 5.45
C THR A 263 10.31 -1.08 6.84
N MET A 264 11.25 -0.31 7.40
CA MET A 264 11.22 0.17 8.78
C MET A 264 11.28 1.69 8.82
N MET A 265 10.70 2.27 9.86
CA MET A 265 10.84 3.70 10.14
C MET A 265 12.30 4.10 10.26
N GLY A 266 12.63 5.25 9.70
CA GLY A 266 13.99 5.79 9.80
C GLY A 266 14.89 5.40 8.62
N GLY A 267 14.35 5.33 7.43
CA GLY A 267 15.13 5.27 6.18
C GLY A 267 15.74 3.91 5.87
N ARG A 268 15.09 2.81 6.27
CA ARG A 268 15.54 1.45 5.94
C ARG A 268 14.44 0.67 5.24
N GLY A 269 14.79 0.02 4.15
CA GLY A 269 13.87 -0.78 3.33
C GLY A 269 13.77 -0.27 1.91
N ASP A 270 12.93 -0.90 1.12
CA ASP A 270 12.65 -0.53 -0.27
C ASP A 270 11.28 -1.05 -0.69
N TYR A 271 10.82 -0.57 -1.85
CA TYR A 271 9.49 -0.94 -2.31
C TYR A 271 9.41 -2.37 -2.85
N LEU A 272 10.50 -2.95 -3.39
CA LEU A 272 10.49 -4.35 -3.85
C LEU A 272 10.21 -5.31 -2.69
N ARG A 273 10.76 -5.02 -1.51
CA ARG A 273 10.46 -5.77 -0.29
C ARG A 273 9.01 -5.61 0.13
N THR A 274 8.45 -4.41 -0.01
CA THR A 274 7.01 -4.19 0.22
C THR A 274 6.15 -4.98 -0.77
N CYS A 275 6.56 -5.12 -2.03
CA CYS A 275 5.85 -5.98 -2.99
C CYS A 275 5.82 -7.44 -2.55
N LEU A 276 6.92 -7.98 -2.03
CA LEU A 276 6.93 -9.33 -1.42
C LEU A 276 6.01 -9.38 -0.18
N GLY A 277 6.03 -8.36 0.65
CA GLY A 277 5.12 -8.24 1.78
C GLY A 277 3.65 -8.22 1.35
N ALA A 278 3.32 -7.51 0.26
CA ALA A 278 1.96 -7.50 -0.29
C ALA A 278 1.52 -8.89 -0.78
N LEU A 279 2.41 -9.63 -1.44
CA LEU A 279 2.15 -11.02 -1.82
C LEU A 279 1.91 -11.93 -0.61
N ILE A 280 2.73 -11.81 0.45
CA ILE A 280 2.58 -12.60 1.68
C ILE A 280 1.25 -12.28 2.37
N VAL A 281 0.93 -11.00 2.53
CA VAL A 281 -0.31 -10.56 3.20
C VAL A 281 -1.54 -10.99 2.40
N THR A 282 -1.48 -10.92 1.07
CA THR A 282 -2.55 -11.42 0.20
C THR A 282 -2.67 -12.94 0.31
N ALA A 283 -1.57 -13.69 0.24
CA ALA A 283 -1.59 -15.15 0.42
C ALA A 283 -2.17 -15.54 1.79
N LEU A 284 -1.85 -14.81 2.85
CA LEU A 284 -2.44 -15.00 4.18
C LEU A 284 -3.95 -14.74 4.17
N GLY A 285 -4.42 -13.72 3.43
CA GLY A 285 -5.85 -13.48 3.21
C GLY A 285 -6.55 -14.66 2.54
N PHE A 286 -5.91 -15.29 1.55
CA PHE A 286 -6.43 -16.52 0.93
C PHE A 286 -6.46 -17.69 1.92
N VAL A 287 -5.46 -17.87 2.76
CA VAL A 287 -5.48 -18.87 3.85
C VAL A 287 -6.69 -18.66 4.76
N ILE A 288 -6.94 -17.43 5.18
CA ILE A 288 -8.07 -17.07 6.05
C ILE A 288 -9.41 -17.39 5.36
N SER A 289 -9.50 -17.09 4.05
CA SER A 289 -10.70 -17.41 3.24
C SER A 289 -10.94 -18.90 3.12
N VAL A 290 -9.91 -19.70 2.85
CA VAL A 290 -10.00 -21.17 2.76
C VAL A 290 -10.41 -21.80 4.09
N LEU A 291 -9.96 -21.22 5.21
CA LEU A 291 -10.39 -21.62 6.56
C LEU A 291 -11.80 -21.15 6.93
N ASN A 292 -12.52 -20.46 6.01
CA ASN A 292 -13.86 -19.90 6.21
C ASN A 292 -13.94 -18.97 7.45
N LEU A 293 -12.87 -18.25 7.75
CA LEU A 293 -12.83 -17.28 8.83
C LEU A 293 -13.45 -15.95 8.35
N ASP A 294 -14.19 -15.30 9.24
CA ASP A 294 -14.85 -14.03 8.96
C ASP A 294 -13.87 -12.83 8.90
N SER A 295 -14.38 -11.68 8.48
CA SER A 295 -13.60 -10.43 8.37
C SER A 295 -13.05 -9.94 9.71
N ALA A 296 -13.72 -10.27 10.83
CA ALA A 296 -13.23 -9.93 12.16
C ALA A 296 -11.98 -10.73 12.51
N SER A 297 -11.99 -12.04 12.25
CA SER A 297 -10.82 -12.91 12.40
C SER A 297 -9.66 -12.46 11.52
N GLN A 298 -9.94 -12.04 10.28
CA GLN A 298 -8.92 -11.48 9.39
C GLN A 298 -8.26 -10.24 9.99
N SER A 299 -9.04 -9.31 10.55
CA SER A 299 -8.53 -8.10 11.19
C SER A 299 -7.66 -8.42 12.40
N ILE A 300 -8.06 -9.41 13.21
CA ILE A 300 -7.27 -9.90 14.36
C ILE A 300 -5.92 -10.47 13.89
N VAL A 301 -5.94 -11.31 12.87
CA VAL A 301 -4.70 -11.93 12.32
C VAL A 301 -3.73 -10.85 11.83
N PHE A 302 -4.20 -9.85 11.08
CA PHE A 302 -3.34 -8.75 10.63
C PHE A 302 -2.85 -7.89 11.78
N GLY A 303 -3.68 -7.60 12.79
CA GLY A 303 -3.27 -6.88 14.00
C GLY A 303 -2.17 -7.62 14.77
N VAL A 304 -2.34 -8.91 15.00
CA VAL A 304 -1.34 -9.78 15.65
C VAL A 304 -0.06 -9.84 14.82
N LEU A 305 -0.15 -9.98 13.51
CA LEU A 305 1.00 -9.98 12.60
C LEU A 305 1.82 -8.69 12.73
N ILE A 306 1.15 -7.53 12.70
CA ILE A 306 1.81 -6.23 12.87
C ILE A 306 2.51 -6.15 14.23
N LEU A 307 1.82 -6.53 15.32
CA LEU A 307 2.40 -6.52 16.67
C LEU A 307 3.63 -7.40 16.78
N LEU A 308 3.57 -8.63 16.25
CA LEU A 308 4.70 -9.57 16.29
C LEU A 308 5.89 -9.02 15.50
N VAL A 309 5.68 -8.50 14.30
CA VAL A 309 6.75 -7.97 13.46
C VAL A 309 7.37 -6.72 14.10
N VAL A 310 6.55 -5.79 14.61
CA VAL A 310 7.03 -4.60 15.31
C VAL A 310 7.80 -4.97 16.58
N ALA A 311 7.33 -5.94 17.34
CA ALA A 311 8.03 -6.43 18.55
C ALA A 311 9.39 -7.03 18.23
N LEU A 312 9.48 -7.84 17.17
CA LEU A 312 10.74 -8.46 16.72
C LEU A 312 11.75 -7.39 16.25
N TYR A 313 11.32 -6.45 15.43
CA TYR A 313 12.20 -5.38 14.92
C TYR A 313 12.53 -4.32 15.99
N GLY A 314 11.61 -4.05 16.92
CA GLY A 314 11.84 -3.10 18.03
C GLY A 314 12.92 -3.60 19.02
N ARG A 315 13.05 -4.92 19.15
CA ARG A 315 14.09 -5.53 20.00
C ARG A 315 15.52 -5.33 19.45
N GLU A 316 15.70 -5.35 18.13
CA GLU A 316 17.01 -5.12 17.52
C GLU A 316 17.53 -3.69 17.73
N ARG A 317 16.67 -2.68 17.81
CA ARG A 317 17.06 -1.29 18.10
C ARG A 317 17.65 -1.16 19.50
N ARG A 318 16.99 -1.70 20.52
CA ARG A 318 17.43 -1.59 21.92
C ARG A 318 18.78 -2.28 22.19
N LEU A 319 19.14 -3.30 21.42
CA LEU A 319 20.43 -3.99 21.56
C LEU A 319 21.58 -3.21 20.90
N ARG A 320 21.29 -2.43 19.84
CA ARG A 320 22.31 -1.59 19.14
C ARG A 320 22.62 -0.29 19.85
N ASP A 321 21.62 0.29 20.56
CA ASP A 321 21.81 1.53 21.32
C ASP A 321 22.52 1.32 22.66
N ARG A 322 22.86 0.06 22.99
CA ARG A 322 23.61 -0.35 24.21
C ARG A 322 25.08 -0.73 23.94
N VAL A 323 25.53 -0.67 22.70
CA VAL A 323 26.90 -0.88 22.25
C VAL A 323 27.41 0.40 21.57
#